data_0f47ec532cf14ffe6c9753350f2aff35
#
_entry.id   0f47ec532cf14ffe6c9753350f2aff35
#
_cell.length_a   1.000
_cell.length_b   1.000
_cell.length_c   1.000
_cell.angle_alpha   90.00
_cell.angle_beta   90.00
_cell.angle_gamma   90.00
#
_symmetry.space_group_name_H-M   'P 1'
#
loop_
_entity.id
_entity.type
_entity.pdbx_description
1 polymer ?
#
loop_
_entity_poly.entity_id
_entity_poly.type
_entity_poly.pdbx_seq_one_letter_code
_entity_poly.pdbx_strand_id
1 'polypeptide(L)'
;EKLGATHTIVNDGSVDLKAEIDKICGESGVALCIDAAGVPVVLKQCVDIVRNDGIIVRVGMNDKPYGYGMNEVNVKSISIVGHMGYNTTSWRNVISLAACGKLDLASMVSHKLPLTEIQKGFDLLKDQTAIKILINPDK
;
A
#
# COMPACT_ATOMS: atom_id res chain seq x y z
N GLU A 1 8.87 -9.64 1.73
CA GLU A 1 10.16 -9.75 2.44
C GLU A 1 11.34 -9.36 1.54
N LYS A 2 11.39 -9.77 0.26
CA LYS A 2 12.48 -9.42 -0.68
C LYS A 2 12.74 -7.90 -0.79
N LEU A 3 11.72 -7.07 -0.65
CA LEU A 3 11.81 -5.60 -0.71
C LEU A 3 11.90 -4.94 0.69
N GLY A 4 12.19 -5.71 1.73
CA GLY A 4 12.46 -5.20 3.08
C GLY A 4 11.31 -5.32 4.09
N ALA A 5 10.19 -5.97 3.73
CA ALA A 5 9.16 -6.30 4.71
C ALA A 5 9.70 -7.30 5.74
N THR A 6 9.57 -6.98 7.03
CA THR A 6 10.01 -7.85 8.12
C THR A 6 9.01 -8.95 8.43
N HIS A 7 7.72 -8.69 8.21
CA HIS A 7 6.61 -9.61 8.39
C HIS A 7 5.61 -9.45 7.26
N THR A 8 4.96 -10.53 6.90
CA THR A 8 3.89 -10.55 5.90
C THR A 8 2.70 -11.34 6.43
N ILE A 9 1.49 -10.83 6.21
CA ILE A 9 0.24 -11.47 6.60
C ILE A 9 -0.64 -11.58 5.36
N VAL A 10 -1.09 -12.79 5.03
CA VAL A 10 -2.09 -12.99 3.98
C VAL A 10 -3.47 -12.70 4.58
N ASN A 11 -4.04 -11.57 4.21
CA ASN A 11 -5.31 -11.09 4.71
C ASN A 11 -6.44 -11.40 3.71
N ASP A 12 -6.82 -12.65 3.61
CA ASP A 12 -7.89 -13.17 2.75
C ASP A 12 -9.26 -13.27 3.46
N GLY A 13 -9.34 -12.78 4.69
CA GLY A 13 -10.51 -12.85 5.55
C GLY A 13 -10.56 -14.08 6.46
N SER A 14 -9.62 -15.00 6.35
CA SER A 14 -9.53 -16.18 7.23
C SER A 14 -8.80 -15.93 8.55
N VAL A 15 -8.05 -14.82 8.64
CA VAL A 15 -7.23 -14.47 9.79
C VAL A 15 -7.83 -13.30 10.58
N ASP A 16 -7.68 -13.32 11.90
CA ASP A 16 -7.86 -12.12 12.74
C ASP A 16 -6.61 -11.24 12.61
N LEU A 17 -6.70 -10.24 11.72
CA LEU A 17 -5.59 -9.33 11.43
C LEU A 17 -5.09 -8.61 12.68
N LYS A 18 -6.00 -8.20 13.58
CA LYS A 18 -5.58 -7.52 14.81
C LYS A 18 -4.77 -8.45 15.71
N ALA A 19 -5.23 -9.67 15.91
CA ALA A 19 -4.50 -10.66 16.70
C ALA A 19 -3.12 -10.99 16.11
N GLU A 20 -2.99 -11.05 14.78
CA GLU A 20 -1.68 -11.25 14.13
C GLU A 20 -0.76 -10.05 14.30
N ILE A 21 -1.27 -8.83 14.19
CA ILE A 21 -0.51 -7.61 14.44
C ILE A 21 -0.09 -7.51 15.91
N ASP A 22 -0.96 -7.86 16.84
CA ASP A 22 -0.66 -7.82 18.28
C ASP A 22 0.47 -8.80 18.66
N LYS A 23 0.59 -9.93 17.98
CA LYS A 23 1.75 -10.85 18.15
C LYS A 23 3.08 -10.21 17.70
N ILE A 24 3.05 -9.35 16.68
CA ILE A 24 4.25 -8.73 16.10
C ILE A 24 4.64 -7.46 16.85
N CYS A 25 3.67 -6.60 17.15
CA CYS A 25 3.90 -5.25 17.67
C CYS A 25 3.47 -5.06 19.14
N GLY A 26 2.86 -6.08 19.75
CA GLY A 26 2.17 -5.96 21.03
C GLY A 26 0.81 -5.29 20.91
N GLU A 27 0.04 -5.33 21.99
CA GLU A 27 -1.37 -4.87 22.03
C GLU A 27 -1.55 -3.36 21.77
N SER A 28 -0.48 -2.58 21.84
CA SER A 28 -0.54 -1.13 21.56
C SER A 28 -0.88 -0.83 20.11
N GLY A 29 -0.64 -1.75 19.19
CA GLY A 29 -0.84 -1.57 17.76
C GLY A 29 0.29 -0.83 17.05
N VAL A 30 0.11 -0.53 15.77
CA VAL A 30 1.13 0.09 14.92
C VAL A 30 1.05 1.62 14.94
N ALA A 31 2.19 2.30 14.83
CA ALA A 31 2.25 3.77 14.85
C ALA A 31 1.73 4.40 13.55
N LEU A 32 1.94 3.72 12.43
CA LEU A 32 1.62 4.20 11.09
C LEU A 32 1.02 3.06 10.26
N CYS A 33 -0.12 3.32 9.64
CA CYS A 33 -0.70 2.47 8.60
C CYS A 33 -0.66 3.19 7.25
N ILE A 34 -0.44 2.43 6.17
CA ILE A 34 -0.58 2.94 4.81
C ILE A 34 -1.64 2.09 4.10
N ASP A 35 -2.81 2.68 3.84
CA ASP A 35 -3.85 2.06 3.02
C ASP A 35 -3.56 2.29 1.54
N ALA A 36 -2.98 1.29 0.88
CA ALA A 36 -2.70 1.29 -0.55
C ALA A 36 -3.79 0.57 -1.37
N ALA A 37 -4.76 -0.08 -0.72
CA ALA A 37 -5.87 -0.78 -1.38
C ALA A 37 -7.06 0.15 -1.63
N GLY A 38 -7.31 1.10 -0.75
CA GLY A 38 -8.36 2.12 -0.86
C GLY A 38 -9.79 1.63 -0.59
N VAL A 39 -10.00 0.33 -0.35
CA VAL A 39 -11.34 -0.20 -0.09
C VAL A 39 -11.78 0.01 1.36
N PRO A 40 -13.10 0.20 1.63
CA PRO A 40 -13.58 0.56 2.96
C PRO A 40 -13.16 -0.39 4.08
N VAL A 41 -13.17 -1.70 3.82
CA VAL A 41 -12.77 -2.71 4.81
C VAL A 41 -11.31 -2.57 5.24
N VAL A 42 -10.40 -2.21 4.32
CA VAL A 42 -8.98 -2.02 4.64
C VAL A 42 -8.79 -0.78 5.51
N LEU A 43 -9.48 0.32 5.22
CA LEU A 43 -9.44 1.51 6.08
C LEU A 43 -9.96 1.18 7.49
N LYS A 44 -11.06 0.38 7.61
CA LYS A 44 -11.55 -0.07 8.92
C LYS A 44 -10.48 -0.89 9.64
N GLN A 45 -9.85 -1.83 8.97
CA GLN A 45 -8.74 -2.62 9.53
C GLN A 45 -7.57 -1.74 9.99
N CYS A 46 -7.20 -0.70 9.21
CA CYS A 46 -6.20 0.27 9.65
C CYS A 46 -6.61 0.98 10.95
N VAL A 47 -7.89 1.39 11.08
CA VAL A 47 -8.40 1.99 12.30
C VAL A 47 -8.33 1.03 13.49
N ASP A 48 -8.59 -0.25 13.27
CA ASP A 48 -8.55 -1.26 14.33
C ASP A 48 -7.13 -1.50 14.86
N ILE A 49 -6.13 -1.59 13.96
CA ILE A 49 -4.76 -1.97 14.30
C ILE A 49 -3.84 -0.79 14.64
N VAL A 50 -4.19 0.43 14.23
CA VAL A 50 -3.39 1.61 14.58
C VAL A 50 -3.51 1.92 16.06
N ARG A 51 -2.40 2.31 16.68
CA ARG A 51 -2.37 2.69 18.11
C ARG A 51 -3.07 4.03 18.34
N ASN A 52 -3.26 4.39 19.61
CA ASN A 52 -3.65 5.74 20.01
C ASN A 52 -2.61 6.76 19.49
N ASP A 53 -3.08 7.93 19.09
CA ASP A 53 -2.29 9.01 18.45
C ASP A 53 -1.55 8.54 17.19
N GLY A 54 -2.01 7.45 16.56
CA GLY A 54 -1.40 6.92 15.35
C GLY A 54 -1.88 7.62 14.08
N ILE A 55 -1.22 7.30 12.97
CA ILE A 55 -1.49 7.94 11.67
C ILE A 55 -1.87 6.88 10.64
N ILE A 56 -2.90 7.16 9.86
CA ILE A 56 -3.28 6.38 8.70
C ILE A 56 -3.09 7.24 7.45
N VAL A 57 -2.21 6.83 6.55
CA VAL A 57 -2.02 7.48 5.25
C VAL A 57 -2.79 6.70 4.19
N ARG A 58 -3.77 7.35 3.58
CA ARG A 58 -4.59 6.75 2.54
C ARG A 58 -4.08 7.17 1.16
N VAL A 59 -3.49 6.23 0.41
CA VAL A 59 -3.02 6.40 -0.96
C VAL A 59 -3.87 5.62 -1.97
N GLY A 60 -4.55 4.57 -1.53
CA GLY A 60 -5.51 3.82 -2.34
C GLY A 60 -6.79 4.62 -2.58
N MET A 61 -7.35 4.53 -3.77
CA MET A 61 -8.55 5.28 -4.18
C MET A 61 -9.74 4.37 -4.40
N ASN A 62 -10.91 4.78 -3.91
CA ASN A 62 -12.18 4.13 -4.14
C ASN A 62 -13.32 5.11 -3.85
N ASP A 63 -14.37 5.09 -4.67
CA ASP A 63 -15.54 5.96 -4.53
C ASP A 63 -16.63 5.38 -3.62
N LYS A 64 -16.45 4.17 -3.09
CA LYS A 64 -17.42 3.55 -2.19
C LYS A 64 -17.44 4.29 -0.85
N PRO A 65 -18.63 4.53 -0.27
CA PRO A 65 -18.74 5.07 1.08
C PRO A 65 -17.96 4.21 2.09
N TYR A 66 -17.37 4.85 3.09
CA TYR A 66 -16.65 4.14 4.16
C TYR A 66 -17.54 3.12 4.90
N GLY A 67 -18.80 3.50 5.19
CA GLY A 67 -19.83 2.60 5.75
C GLY A 67 -19.65 2.18 7.20
N TYR A 68 -18.62 2.69 7.91
CA TYR A 68 -18.34 2.41 9.32
C TYR A 68 -18.43 3.68 10.16
N GLY A 69 -18.66 3.50 11.47
CA GLY A 69 -18.65 4.63 12.41
C GLY A 69 -17.23 5.22 12.58
N MET A 70 -17.18 6.52 12.89
CA MET A 70 -15.91 7.25 13.06
C MET A 70 -15.55 7.47 14.55
N ASN A 71 -16.32 6.94 15.49
CA ASN A 71 -16.06 7.14 16.93
C ASN A 71 -14.68 6.65 17.37
N GLU A 72 -14.20 5.55 16.79
CA GLU A 72 -12.89 4.99 17.10
C GLU A 72 -11.74 5.93 16.72
N VAL A 73 -11.94 6.73 15.66
CA VAL A 73 -10.96 7.77 15.25
C VAL A 73 -10.84 8.81 16.35
N ASN A 74 -11.98 9.24 16.94
CA ASN A 74 -11.99 10.20 18.04
C ASN A 74 -11.42 9.59 19.33
N VAL A 75 -11.86 8.38 19.69
CA VAL A 75 -11.44 7.71 20.94
C VAL A 75 -9.93 7.45 20.95
N LYS A 76 -9.36 7.06 19.82
CA LYS A 76 -7.93 6.81 19.67
C LYS A 76 -7.11 8.05 19.28
N SER A 77 -7.74 9.21 19.04
CA SER A 77 -7.07 10.43 18.53
C SER A 77 -6.30 10.18 17.22
N ILE A 78 -6.83 9.37 16.31
CA ILE A 78 -6.15 8.97 15.07
C ILE A 78 -6.18 10.13 14.07
N SER A 79 -5.05 10.30 13.35
CA SER A 79 -4.98 11.15 12.15
C SER A 79 -5.16 10.32 10.90
N ILE A 80 -6.12 10.69 10.04
CA ILE A 80 -6.30 10.10 8.71
C ILE A 80 -5.88 11.14 7.68
N VAL A 81 -4.84 10.84 6.90
CA VAL A 81 -4.24 11.75 5.93
C VAL A 81 -4.39 11.18 4.52
N GLY A 82 -5.07 11.92 3.65
CA GLY A 82 -5.12 11.59 2.23
C GLY A 82 -3.83 11.99 1.51
N HIS A 83 -3.44 11.21 0.51
CA HIS A 83 -2.31 11.53 -0.35
C HIS A 83 -2.67 11.25 -1.81
N MET A 84 -2.41 12.22 -2.67
CA MET A 84 -2.66 12.11 -4.11
C MET A 84 -1.43 12.52 -4.90
N GLY A 85 -0.98 11.60 -5.77
CA GLY A 85 0.13 11.87 -6.67
C GLY A 85 1.47 12.07 -5.96
N TYR A 86 2.27 12.96 -6.50
CA TYR A 86 3.61 13.30 -5.98
C TYR A 86 3.96 14.75 -6.31
N ASN A 87 4.84 15.32 -5.54
CA ASN A 87 5.44 16.64 -5.83
C ASN A 87 6.91 16.48 -6.24
N THR A 88 7.52 17.58 -6.68
CA THR A 88 8.92 17.59 -7.11
C THR A 88 9.90 17.12 -6.03
N THR A 89 9.62 17.44 -4.76
CA THR A 89 10.47 17.02 -3.63
C THR A 89 10.40 15.51 -3.44
N SER A 90 9.20 14.93 -3.43
CA SER A 90 9.03 13.47 -3.35
C SER A 90 9.72 12.76 -4.51
N TRP A 91 9.60 13.30 -5.72
CA TRP A 91 10.26 12.75 -6.91
C TRP A 91 11.78 12.72 -6.76
N ARG A 92 12.38 13.86 -6.35
CA ARG A 92 13.84 13.95 -6.10
C ARG A 92 14.30 12.97 -5.01
N ASN A 93 13.54 12.84 -3.93
CA ASN A 93 13.86 11.92 -2.85
C ASN A 93 13.87 10.46 -3.33
N VAL A 94 12.86 10.05 -4.13
CA VAL A 94 12.80 8.70 -4.70
C VAL A 94 13.99 8.43 -5.63
N ILE A 95 14.34 9.38 -6.50
CA ILE A 95 15.51 9.27 -7.39
C ILE A 95 16.79 9.12 -6.56
N SER A 96 16.96 9.92 -5.51
CA SER A 96 18.14 9.85 -4.64
C SER A 96 18.24 8.52 -3.91
N LEU A 97 17.11 7.99 -3.39
CA LEU A 97 17.06 6.68 -2.74
C LEU A 97 17.40 5.54 -3.71
N ALA A 98 16.89 5.61 -4.93
CA ALA A 98 17.21 4.64 -5.98
C ALA A 98 18.69 4.71 -6.39
N ALA A 99 19.23 5.93 -6.57
CA ALA A 99 20.63 6.14 -6.97
C ALA A 99 21.64 5.65 -5.92
N CYS A 100 21.31 5.76 -4.62
CA CYS A 100 22.18 5.25 -3.55
C CYS A 100 21.88 3.77 -3.16
N GLY A 101 21.10 3.05 -3.96
CA GLY A 101 20.80 1.63 -3.76
C GLY A 101 19.89 1.30 -2.59
N LYS A 102 19.25 2.31 -1.96
CA LYS A 102 18.31 2.09 -0.84
C LYS A 102 16.92 1.69 -1.30
N LEU A 103 16.62 1.80 -2.60
CA LEU A 103 15.33 1.47 -3.18
C LEU A 103 15.54 0.62 -4.43
N ASP A 104 15.19 -0.65 -4.37
CA ASP A 104 15.25 -1.58 -5.50
C ASP A 104 13.98 -1.49 -6.34
N LEU A 105 13.96 -0.56 -7.28
CA LEU A 105 12.86 -0.39 -8.23
C LEU A 105 12.89 -1.45 -9.34
N ALA A 106 14.06 -1.99 -9.67
CA ALA A 106 14.21 -2.97 -10.75
C ALA A 106 13.48 -4.28 -10.44
N SER A 107 13.51 -4.73 -9.19
CA SER A 107 12.79 -5.93 -8.74
C SER A 107 11.26 -5.82 -8.83
N MET A 108 10.72 -4.61 -8.94
CA MET A 108 9.28 -4.39 -9.11
C MET A 108 8.84 -4.58 -10.57
N VAL A 109 9.76 -4.50 -11.54
CA VAL A 109 9.45 -4.67 -12.95
C VAL A 109 9.27 -6.16 -13.25
N SER A 110 8.01 -6.58 -13.36
CA SER A 110 7.66 -7.99 -13.63
C SER A 110 7.74 -8.34 -15.12
N HIS A 111 7.47 -7.38 -16.01
CA HIS A 111 7.42 -7.60 -17.47
C HIS A 111 7.97 -6.40 -18.24
N LYS A 112 8.60 -6.72 -19.38
CA LYS A 112 8.97 -5.73 -20.40
C LYS A 112 8.41 -6.20 -21.73
N LEU A 113 7.50 -5.41 -22.30
CA LEU A 113 6.77 -5.77 -23.52
C LEU A 113 7.02 -4.73 -24.61
N PRO A 114 7.00 -5.14 -25.89
CA PRO A 114 6.97 -4.20 -27.00
C PRO A 114 5.63 -3.47 -27.05
N LEU A 115 5.59 -2.32 -27.74
CA LEU A 115 4.34 -1.56 -27.91
C LEU A 115 3.23 -2.39 -28.57
N THR A 116 3.59 -3.30 -29.46
CA THR A 116 2.66 -4.20 -30.16
C THR A 116 1.92 -5.16 -29.22
N GLU A 117 2.46 -5.41 -28.01
CA GLU A 117 1.84 -6.27 -26.98
C GLU A 117 1.20 -5.48 -25.84
N ILE A 118 0.85 -4.20 -26.03
CA ILE A 118 0.31 -3.35 -24.96
C ILE A 118 -0.99 -3.94 -24.37
N GLN A 119 -1.84 -4.55 -25.18
CA GLN A 119 -3.08 -5.19 -24.71
C GLN A 119 -2.79 -6.33 -23.74
N LYS A 120 -1.80 -7.17 -24.04
CA LYS A 120 -1.34 -8.23 -23.13
C LYS A 120 -0.88 -7.66 -21.79
N GLY A 121 -0.24 -6.48 -21.80
CA GLY A 121 0.13 -5.77 -20.57
C GLY A 121 -1.09 -5.43 -19.70
N PHE A 122 -2.16 -4.90 -20.28
CA PHE A 122 -3.40 -4.63 -19.56
C PHE A 122 -4.07 -5.90 -19.02
N ASP A 123 -4.07 -6.98 -19.79
CA ASP A 123 -4.65 -8.26 -19.38
C ASP A 123 -3.89 -8.83 -18.17
N LEU A 124 -2.56 -8.83 -18.19
CA LEU A 124 -1.71 -9.26 -17.05
C LEU A 124 -1.97 -8.44 -15.77
N LEU A 125 -2.20 -7.13 -15.89
CA LEU A 125 -2.56 -6.28 -14.74
C LEU A 125 -3.96 -6.58 -14.23
N LYS A 126 -4.91 -6.79 -15.12
CA LYS A 126 -6.29 -7.15 -14.77
C LYS A 126 -6.36 -8.50 -14.04
N ASP A 127 -5.58 -9.47 -14.48
CA ASP A 127 -5.49 -10.80 -13.89
C ASP A 127 -4.61 -10.84 -12.63
N GLN A 128 -4.06 -9.68 -12.22
CA GLN A 128 -3.18 -9.53 -11.05
C GLN A 128 -1.94 -10.42 -11.07
N THR A 129 -1.47 -10.79 -12.28
CA THR A 129 -0.28 -11.63 -12.49
C THR A 129 1.00 -10.80 -12.69
N ALA A 130 0.85 -9.49 -12.84
CA ALA A 130 1.95 -8.54 -12.99
C ALA A 130 1.94 -7.47 -11.90
N ILE A 131 3.14 -7.00 -11.51
CA ILE A 131 3.32 -5.88 -10.56
C ILE A 131 3.52 -4.58 -11.34
N LYS A 132 4.57 -4.50 -12.13
CA LYS A 132 4.90 -3.35 -12.98
C LYS A 132 5.31 -3.81 -14.36
N ILE A 133 4.65 -3.28 -15.36
CA ILE A 133 4.94 -3.57 -16.77
C ILE A 133 5.57 -2.34 -17.40
N LEU A 134 6.70 -2.53 -18.08
CA LEU A 134 7.32 -1.50 -18.91
C LEU A 134 7.00 -1.81 -20.37
N ILE A 135 6.53 -0.82 -21.10
CA ILE A 135 6.33 -0.89 -22.55
C ILE A 135 7.51 -0.21 -23.25
N ASN A 136 8.14 -0.91 -24.16
CA ASN A 136 9.19 -0.35 -25.02
C ASN A 136 8.53 0.16 -26.30
N PRO A 137 8.52 1.48 -26.55
CA PRO A 137 7.91 2.05 -27.76
C PRO A 137 8.70 1.77 -29.04
N ASP A 138 9.98 1.42 -28.92
CA ASP A 138 10.88 1.20 -30.07
C ASP A 138 10.91 -0.26 -30.57
N LYS A 139 10.01 -1.10 -30.06
CA LYS A 139 9.92 -2.53 -30.42
C LYS A 139 8.47 -2.95 -30.66
#